data_d6cb45006db13ca9e5467ad583d9ed22
#
_entry.id   d6cb45006db13ca9e5467ad583d9ed22
#
_cell.length_a   1.000
_cell.length_b   1.000
_cell.length_c   1.000
_cell.angle_alpha   90.00
_cell.angle_beta   90.00
_cell.angle_gamma   90.00
#
_symmetry.space_group_name_H-M   'P 1'
#
loop_
_entity.id
_entity.type
_entity.pdbx_description
1 polymer ?
#
loop_
_entity_poly.entity_id
_entity_poly.type
_entity_poly.pdbx_seq_one_letter_code
_entity_poly.pdbx_strand_id
1 'polypeptide(L)'
;MKKSLFKVCGMRDEANIRDVSACGIDMMGFIFHPRSPRFVTEVPTFLPPSPIARIGVFVEPQPEEVESRVKQFALNGVQLHGNVTPELCRELQRQGLLVLKAVAVTPNFTEETECFLDCADFFIFDTPTPSYGGSGVTYDWTLLQSYNGNVPFLLSGGLRPALLPALLRFHHPRLAGYDLNSGFETAPAIKDADAIRSFVTEMKVAN
;
A
#
# COMPACT_ATOMS: atom_id res chain seq x y z
N MET A 1 -20.97 9.87 0.43
CA MET A 1 -19.85 9.36 -0.39
C MET A 1 -18.88 8.62 0.53
N LYS A 2 -18.26 7.54 0.09
CA LYS A 2 -17.32 6.76 0.92
C LYS A 2 -15.97 7.49 0.91
N LYS A 3 -15.42 7.83 2.08
CA LYS A 3 -14.13 8.53 2.20
C LYS A 3 -13.01 7.67 1.59
N SER A 4 -12.23 8.22 0.66
CA SER A 4 -11.06 7.54 0.10
C SER A 4 -9.94 7.42 1.13
N LEU A 5 -9.31 6.25 1.18
CA LEU A 5 -8.14 5.98 2.01
C LEU A 5 -6.84 6.33 1.28
N PHE A 6 -5.85 6.84 2.02
CA PHE A 6 -4.53 7.15 1.48
C PHE A 6 -3.46 6.39 2.26
N LYS A 7 -2.73 5.54 1.56
CA LYS A 7 -1.54 4.87 2.08
C LYS A 7 -0.30 5.52 1.46
N VAL A 8 0.73 5.78 2.27
CA VAL A 8 2.05 6.19 1.80
C VAL A 8 3.05 5.12 2.16
N CYS A 9 3.67 4.51 1.14
CA CYS A 9 4.51 3.34 1.28
C CYS A 9 6.01 3.67 1.17
N GLY A 10 6.87 2.88 1.81
CA GLY A 10 8.32 2.99 1.71
C GLY A 10 8.92 4.11 2.55
N MET A 11 8.38 4.33 3.73
CA MET A 11 8.88 5.29 4.72
C MET A 11 10.00 4.70 5.55
N ARG A 12 11.02 5.52 5.86
CA ARG A 12 12.19 5.09 6.63
C ARG A 12 12.80 6.22 7.47
N ASP A 13 12.88 7.42 6.91
CA ASP A 13 13.50 8.59 7.55
C ASP A 13 12.54 9.21 8.59
N GLU A 14 13.04 9.48 9.79
CA GLU A 14 12.23 9.96 10.91
C GLU A 14 11.61 11.33 10.66
N ALA A 15 12.37 12.29 10.14
CA ALA A 15 11.85 13.62 9.85
C ALA A 15 10.77 13.55 8.78
N ASN A 16 11.00 12.77 7.73
CA ASN A 16 10.05 12.56 6.66
C ASN A 16 8.79 11.81 7.13
N ILE A 17 8.91 10.85 8.06
CA ILE A 17 7.75 10.20 8.71
C ILE A 17 6.89 11.24 9.44
N ARG A 18 7.50 12.19 10.17
CA ARG A 18 6.78 13.28 10.86
C ARG A 18 6.02 14.15 9.87
N ASP A 19 6.67 14.60 8.81
CA ASP A 19 6.10 15.47 7.79
C ASP A 19 4.92 14.81 7.06
N VAL A 20 5.09 13.56 6.66
CA VAL A 20 4.07 12.78 5.96
C VAL A 20 2.89 12.41 6.89
N SER A 21 3.14 12.20 8.18
CA SER A 21 2.06 11.96 9.16
C SER A 21 1.09 13.14 9.26
N ALA A 22 1.53 14.35 8.95
CA ALA A 22 0.69 15.56 8.94
C ALA A 22 -0.06 15.78 7.61
N CYS A 23 0.09 14.90 6.60
CA CYS A 23 -0.52 15.07 5.28
C CYS A 23 -1.96 14.50 5.19
N GLY A 24 -2.54 14.02 6.30
CA GLY A 24 -3.91 13.52 6.31
C GLY A 24 -4.07 12.14 5.68
N ILE A 25 -3.05 11.31 5.77
CA ILE A 25 -3.02 9.92 5.32
C ILE A 25 -3.68 8.99 6.35
N ASP A 26 -4.06 7.79 5.92
CA ASP A 26 -4.71 6.78 6.78
C ASP A 26 -3.77 5.60 7.11
N MET A 27 -2.77 5.33 6.25
CA MET A 27 -1.81 4.21 6.42
C MET A 27 -0.40 4.63 6.03
N MET A 28 0.61 4.08 6.72
CA MET A 28 2.03 4.27 6.41
C MET A 28 2.74 2.92 6.30
N GLY A 29 3.43 2.69 5.17
CA GLY A 29 4.09 1.43 4.85
C GLY A 29 5.60 1.45 5.13
N PHE A 30 6.09 0.41 5.81
CA PHE A 30 7.52 0.14 6.11
C PHE A 30 7.93 -1.13 5.36
N ILE A 31 8.92 -1.03 4.45
CA ILE A 31 9.30 -2.13 3.57
C ILE A 31 10.41 -2.97 4.20
N PHE A 32 10.15 -4.27 4.37
CA PHE A 32 11.07 -5.26 4.95
C PHE A 32 11.70 -6.19 3.90
N HIS A 33 11.67 -5.81 2.62
CA HIS A 33 12.33 -6.55 1.56
C HIS A 33 13.75 -6.03 1.32
N PRO A 34 14.83 -6.82 1.57
CA PRO A 34 16.23 -6.33 1.55
C PRO A 34 16.70 -5.78 0.20
N ARG A 35 16.10 -6.22 -0.91
CA ARG A 35 16.42 -5.71 -2.26
C ARG A 35 15.78 -4.38 -2.58
N SER A 36 14.86 -3.90 -1.75
CA SER A 36 14.21 -2.60 -1.95
C SER A 36 15.16 -1.46 -1.59
N PRO A 37 15.27 -0.40 -2.42
CA PRO A 37 15.99 0.82 -2.04
C PRO A 37 15.34 1.56 -0.85
N ARG A 38 14.13 1.13 -0.44
CA ARG A 38 13.35 1.65 0.69
C ARG A 38 13.35 0.71 1.90
N PHE A 39 14.23 -0.29 1.89
CA PHE A 39 14.35 -1.26 2.98
C PHE A 39 14.61 -0.58 4.32
N VAL A 40 13.85 -0.98 5.35
CA VAL A 40 14.00 -0.48 6.72
C VAL A 40 14.73 -1.52 7.55
N THR A 41 15.92 -1.16 8.04
CA THR A 41 16.77 -2.03 8.87
C THR A 41 16.47 -1.88 10.35
N GLU A 42 16.25 -0.65 10.79
CA GLU A 42 16.08 -0.28 12.20
C GLU A 42 14.74 0.41 12.42
N VAL A 43 14.20 0.27 13.62
CA VAL A 43 12.96 0.97 13.99
C VAL A 43 13.26 2.46 14.10
N PRO A 44 12.58 3.32 13.34
CA PRO A 44 12.68 4.76 13.51
C PRO A 44 12.32 5.18 14.94
N THR A 45 13.01 6.16 15.50
CA THR A 45 12.72 6.66 16.85
C THR A 45 11.36 7.35 16.95
N PHE A 46 10.80 7.75 15.81
CA PHE A 46 9.44 8.22 15.68
C PHE A 46 8.66 7.35 14.70
N LEU A 47 7.56 6.78 15.17
CA LEU A 47 6.56 6.08 14.34
C LEU A 47 5.28 6.91 14.26
N PRO A 48 4.51 6.82 13.15
CA PRO A 48 3.29 7.61 13.00
C PRO A 48 2.31 7.29 14.14
N PRO A 49 1.68 8.33 14.76
CA PRO A 49 0.70 8.14 15.82
C PRO A 49 -0.63 7.63 15.28
N SER A 50 -1.47 7.05 16.16
CA SER A 50 -2.87 6.80 15.87
C SER A 50 -3.56 8.11 15.41
N PRO A 51 -4.48 8.08 14.42
CA PRO A 51 -5.08 6.87 13.83
C PRO A 51 -4.36 6.31 12.59
N ILE A 52 -3.15 6.75 12.24
CA ILE A 52 -2.43 6.26 11.06
C ILE A 52 -2.02 4.80 11.30
N ALA A 53 -2.51 3.88 10.47
CA ALA A 53 -2.15 2.48 10.56
C ALA A 53 -0.74 2.23 10.04
N ARG A 54 0.08 1.52 10.81
CA ARG A 54 1.44 1.10 10.45
C ARG A 54 1.38 -0.25 9.75
N ILE A 55 1.80 -0.28 8.49
CA ILE A 55 1.71 -1.45 7.61
C ILE A 55 3.12 -1.96 7.30
N GLY A 56 3.44 -3.18 7.71
CA GLY A 56 4.66 -3.86 7.29
C GLY A 56 4.50 -4.43 5.88
N VAL A 57 5.46 -4.17 5.00
CA VAL A 57 5.43 -4.64 3.61
C VAL A 57 6.48 -5.72 3.42
N PHE A 58 6.02 -6.91 3.06
CA PHE A 58 6.81 -8.12 2.95
C PHE A 58 6.69 -8.75 1.56
N VAL A 59 7.74 -9.46 1.15
CA VAL A 59 7.77 -10.26 -0.08
C VAL A 59 8.10 -11.70 0.31
N GLU A 60 7.14 -12.62 0.15
CA GLU A 60 7.29 -14.05 0.47
C GLU A 60 7.93 -14.31 1.85
N PRO A 61 7.42 -13.67 2.92
CA PRO A 61 8.07 -13.73 4.24
C PRO A 61 7.90 -15.10 4.90
N GLN A 62 8.82 -15.41 5.81
CA GLN A 62 8.59 -16.46 6.81
C GLN A 62 7.72 -15.91 7.95
N PRO A 63 6.84 -16.72 8.56
CA PRO A 63 5.95 -16.26 9.63
C PRO A 63 6.69 -15.59 10.80
N GLU A 64 7.84 -16.11 11.19
CA GLU A 64 8.67 -15.61 12.29
C GLU A 64 9.22 -14.21 11.99
N GLU A 65 9.53 -13.92 10.72
CA GLU A 65 9.95 -12.58 10.29
C GLU A 65 8.80 -11.59 10.48
N VAL A 66 7.58 -11.95 10.04
CA VAL A 66 6.40 -11.10 10.20
C VAL A 66 6.13 -10.81 11.66
N GLU A 67 6.09 -11.85 12.52
CA GLU A 67 5.86 -11.69 13.96
C GLU A 67 6.89 -10.77 14.62
N SER A 68 8.16 -10.95 14.28
CA SER A 68 9.26 -10.12 14.81
C SER A 68 9.04 -8.65 14.45
N ARG A 69 8.75 -8.35 13.17
CA ARG A 69 8.53 -6.96 12.69
C ARG A 69 7.24 -6.37 13.24
N VAL A 70 6.17 -7.15 13.36
CA VAL A 70 4.91 -6.71 14.00
C VAL A 70 5.18 -6.18 15.40
N LYS A 71 5.93 -6.92 16.21
CA LYS A 71 6.29 -6.51 17.58
C LYS A 71 7.21 -5.28 17.59
N GLN A 72 8.27 -5.29 16.77
CA GLN A 72 9.28 -4.21 16.75
C GLN A 72 8.69 -2.86 16.32
N PHE A 73 7.84 -2.85 15.29
CA PHE A 73 7.27 -1.62 14.72
C PHE A 73 5.86 -1.32 15.26
N ALA A 74 5.33 -2.17 16.15
CA ALA A 74 3.95 -2.14 16.62
C ALA A 74 2.98 -1.97 15.43
N LEU A 75 3.09 -2.87 14.44
CA LEU A 75 2.31 -2.81 13.21
C LEU A 75 0.82 -3.07 13.49
N ASN A 76 -0.04 -2.40 12.73
CA ASN A 76 -1.48 -2.60 12.73
C ASN A 76 -1.93 -3.50 11.56
N GLY A 77 -1.05 -3.73 10.59
CA GLY A 77 -1.34 -4.58 9.45
C GLY A 77 -0.10 -4.94 8.66
N VAL A 78 -0.31 -5.79 7.68
CA VAL A 78 0.73 -6.32 6.78
C VAL A 78 0.28 -6.21 5.34
N GLN A 79 1.23 -5.91 4.45
CA GLN A 79 1.05 -6.01 3.02
C GLN A 79 1.95 -7.14 2.51
N LEU A 80 1.36 -8.11 1.82
CA LEU A 80 2.00 -9.33 1.39
C LEU A 80 2.12 -9.36 -0.13
N HIS A 81 3.35 -9.43 -0.63
CA HIS A 81 3.69 -9.59 -2.04
C HIS A 81 4.16 -11.01 -2.33
N GLY A 82 4.07 -11.38 -3.61
CA GLY A 82 4.57 -12.65 -4.12
C GLY A 82 3.70 -13.84 -3.74
N ASN A 83 4.30 -15.02 -3.76
CA ASN A 83 3.62 -16.28 -3.52
C ASN A 83 3.46 -16.53 -2.01
N VAL A 84 2.34 -16.04 -1.47
CA VAL A 84 1.92 -16.29 -0.07
C VAL A 84 0.67 -17.14 -0.05
N THR A 85 0.47 -17.88 1.04
CA THR A 85 -0.71 -18.75 1.16
C THR A 85 -1.90 -18.03 1.80
N PRO A 86 -3.15 -18.40 1.44
CA PRO A 86 -4.34 -17.89 2.14
C PRO A 86 -4.34 -18.22 3.65
N GLU A 87 -3.73 -19.34 4.04
CA GLU A 87 -3.59 -19.76 5.44
C GLU A 87 -2.79 -18.75 6.24
N LEU A 88 -1.68 -18.25 5.71
CA LEU A 88 -0.89 -17.18 6.35
C LEU A 88 -1.75 -15.90 6.52
N CYS A 89 -2.51 -15.53 5.51
CA CYS A 89 -3.40 -14.36 5.58
C CYS A 89 -4.44 -14.52 6.70
N ARG A 90 -5.11 -15.67 6.77
CA ARG A 90 -6.10 -15.96 7.84
C ARG A 90 -5.47 -15.97 9.23
N GLU A 91 -4.24 -16.49 9.35
CA GLU A 91 -3.52 -16.48 10.63
C GLU A 91 -3.24 -15.06 11.11
N LEU A 92 -2.76 -14.20 10.21
CA LEU A 92 -2.46 -12.80 10.53
C LEU A 92 -3.74 -12.00 10.87
N GLN A 93 -4.87 -12.27 10.19
CA GLN A 93 -6.17 -11.69 10.55
C GLN A 93 -6.63 -12.14 11.95
N ARG A 94 -6.45 -13.43 12.29
CA ARG A 94 -6.77 -13.93 13.65
C ARG A 94 -5.94 -13.26 14.75
N GLN A 95 -4.75 -12.80 14.43
CA GLN A 95 -3.90 -12.00 15.32
C GLN A 95 -4.35 -10.52 15.40
N GLY A 96 -5.40 -10.12 14.70
CA GLY A 96 -5.95 -8.75 14.69
C GLY A 96 -5.24 -7.80 13.75
N LEU A 97 -4.43 -8.30 12.82
CA LEU A 97 -3.75 -7.50 11.81
C LEU A 97 -4.62 -7.29 10.57
N LEU A 98 -4.60 -6.08 10.02
CA LEU A 98 -5.11 -5.83 8.67
C LEU A 98 -4.23 -6.55 7.65
N VAL A 99 -4.83 -7.31 6.74
CA VAL A 99 -4.12 -8.01 5.68
C VAL A 99 -4.39 -7.35 4.33
N LEU A 100 -3.33 -6.79 3.74
CA LEU A 100 -3.33 -6.21 2.40
C LEU A 100 -2.59 -7.18 1.47
N LYS A 101 -3.28 -7.81 0.50
CA LYS A 101 -2.63 -8.68 -0.49
C LYS A 101 -2.30 -7.86 -1.74
N ALA A 102 -1.02 -7.76 -2.06
CA ALA A 102 -0.58 -7.13 -3.30
C ALA A 102 -0.72 -8.11 -4.47
N VAL A 103 -1.35 -7.64 -5.54
CA VAL A 103 -1.61 -8.39 -6.77
C VAL A 103 -1.12 -7.57 -7.95
N ALA A 104 -0.28 -8.16 -8.80
CA ALA A 104 0.18 -7.53 -10.03
C ALA A 104 -0.94 -7.60 -11.09
N VAL A 105 -1.33 -6.45 -11.64
CA VAL A 105 -2.42 -6.38 -12.62
C VAL A 105 -1.95 -6.86 -13.99
N THR A 106 -2.12 -8.14 -14.22
CA THR A 106 -1.95 -8.83 -15.51
C THR A 106 -3.33 -9.13 -16.12
N PRO A 107 -3.44 -9.59 -17.37
CA PRO A 107 -4.74 -9.99 -17.94
C PRO A 107 -5.51 -11.01 -17.10
N ASN A 108 -4.83 -11.85 -16.30
CA ASN A 108 -5.44 -12.91 -15.49
C ASN A 108 -5.37 -12.62 -13.97
N PHE A 109 -5.17 -11.36 -13.56
CA PHE A 109 -5.00 -11.01 -12.14
C PHE A 109 -6.21 -11.40 -11.26
N THR A 110 -7.41 -11.50 -11.84
CA THR A 110 -8.61 -11.88 -11.10
C THR A 110 -8.56 -13.31 -10.57
N GLU A 111 -7.89 -14.23 -11.27
CA GLU A 111 -7.69 -15.61 -10.82
C GLU A 111 -6.85 -15.65 -9.52
N GLU A 112 -5.82 -14.80 -9.41
CA GLU A 112 -5.03 -14.69 -8.18
C GLU A 112 -5.89 -14.16 -7.03
N THR A 113 -6.79 -13.21 -7.28
CA THR A 113 -7.62 -12.63 -6.22
C THR A 113 -8.62 -13.62 -5.62
N GLU A 114 -9.11 -14.59 -6.39
CA GLU A 114 -10.12 -15.56 -5.94
C GLU A 114 -9.69 -16.32 -4.68
N CYS A 115 -8.41 -16.68 -4.58
CA CYS A 115 -7.87 -17.42 -3.44
C CYS A 115 -7.84 -16.61 -2.14
N PHE A 116 -7.97 -15.28 -2.22
CA PHE A 116 -7.80 -14.36 -1.08
C PHE A 116 -9.07 -13.60 -0.70
N LEU A 117 -10.22 -13.87 -1.34
CA LEU A 117 -11.47 -13.13 -1.11
C LEU A 117 -12.01 -13.22 0.33
N ASP A 118 -11.63 -14.25 1.06
CA ASP A 118 -12.06 -14.53 2.44
C ASP A 118 -10.96 -14.25 3.49
N CYS A 119 -9.78 -13.80 3.05
CA CYS A 119 -8.62 -13.62 3.94
C CYS A 119 -7.77 -12.38 3.64
N ALA A 120 -8.21 -11.50 2.76
CA ALA A 120 -7.65 -10.17 2.58
C ALA A 120 -8.68 -9.09 2.96
N ASP A 121 -8.25 -8.09 3.72
CA ASP A 121 -9.07 -6.92 4.03
C ASP A 121 -9.05 -5.90 2.88
N PHE A 122 -7.92 -5.84 2.18
CA PHE A 122 -7.71 -5.03 0.97
C PHE A 122 -6.84 -5.76 -0.04
N PHE A 123 -7.08 -5.51 -1.32
CA PHE A 123 -6.07 -5.72 -2.35
C PHE A 123 -5.28 -4.44 -2.60
N ILE A 124 -4.00 -4.59 -2.94
CA ILE A 124 -3.17 -3.54 -3.54
C ILE A 124 -2.95 -3.93 -4.99
N PHE A 125 -3.64 -3.26 -5.91
CA PHE A 125 -3.46 -3.51 -7.34
C PHE A 125 -2.29 -2.68 -7.87
N ASP A 126 -1.19 -3.36 -8.18
CA ASP A 126 0.08 -2.74 -8.53
C ASP A 126 0.51 -3.07 -9.97
N THR A 127 1.43 -2.28 -10.51
CA THR A 127 2.05 -2.51 -11.82
C THR A 127 2.85 -3.82 -11.81
N PRO A 128 2.69 -4.69 -12.81
CA PRO A 128 3.57 -5.85 -12.97
C PRO A 128 5.02 -5.41 -13.12
N THR A 129 5.88 -5.80 -12.20
CA THR A 129 7.32 -5.50 -12.27
C THR A 129 8.15 -6.69 -11.82
N PRO A 130 9.32 -6.95 -12.46
CA PRO A 130 10.21 -8.03 -12.02
C PRO A 130 10.77 -7.84 -10.60
N SER A 131 10.72 -6.60 -10.07
CA SER A 131 11.37 -6.20 -8.81
C SER A 131 10.41 -5.83 -7.68
N TYR A 132 9.18 -6.33 -7.68
CA TYR A 132 8.18 -6.07 -6.62
C TYR A 132 8.05 -4.59 -6.20
N GLY A 133 7.51 -3.76 -7.10
CA GLY A 133 7.08 -2.39 -6.81
C GLY A 133 8.10 -1.28 -7.06
N GLY A 134 7.61 -0.06 -7.12
CA GLY A 134 8.42 1.15 -7.20
C GLY A 134 9.01 1.51 -8.57
N SER A 135 8.55 0.91 -9.66
CA SER A 135 9.03 1.19 -11.03
C SER A 135 8.66 2.58 -11.55
N GLY A 136 7.68 3.25 -10.96
CA GLY A 136 7.15 4.53 -11.46
C GLY A 136 6.33 4.43 -12.75
N VAL A 137 6.13 3.21 -13.27
CA VAL A 137 5.33 2.94 -14.47
C VAL A 137 3.89 2.66 -14.07
N THR A 138 2.93 3.22 -14.82
CA THR A 138 1.50 2.91 -14.67
C THR A 138 1.10 1.79 -15.61
N TYR A 139 0.12 0.99 -15.21
CA TYR A 139 -0.59 0.07 -16.09
C TYR A 139 -1.93 0.66 -16.57
N ASP A 140 -2.58 -0.03 -17.48
CA ASP A 140 -3.91 0.38 -17.95
C ASP A 140 -4.97 0.05 -16.87
N TRP A 141 -5.46 1.07 -16.17
CA TRP A 141 -6.46 0.91 -15.09
C TRP A 141 -7.81 0.39 -15.59
N THR A 142 -8.08 0.40 -16.92
CA THR A 142 -9.31 -0.18 -17.45
C THR A 142 -9.38 -1.70 -17.21
N LEU A 143 -8.24 -2.37 -17.06
CA LEU A 143 -8.17 -3.78 -16.69
C LEU A 143 -8.89 -4.07 -15.37
N LEU A 144 -8.90 -3.11 -14.43
CA LEU A 144 -9.56 -3.27 -13.13
C LEU A 144 -11.08 -3.37 -13.24
N GLN A 145 -11.68 -2.97 -14.36
CA GLN A 145 -13.13 -3.13 -14.58
C GLN A 145 -13.55 -4.62 -14.65
N SER A 146 -12.63 -5.54 -14.87
CA SER A 146 -12.88 -6.98 -14.79
C SER A 146 -12.94 -7.53 -13.36
N TYR A 147 -12.50 -6.75 -12.35
CA TYR A 147 -12.54 -7.19 -10.97
C TYR A 147 -13.97 -7.14 -10.41
N ASN A 148 -14.53 -8.31 -10.11
CA ASN A 148 -15.89 -8.48 -9.58
C ASN A 148 -15.91 -9.01 -8.13
N GLY A 149 -14.75 -9.14 -7.48
CA GLY A 149 -14.65 -9.60 -6.10
C GLY A 149 -15.32 -8.64 -5.11
N ASN A 150 -15.48 -9.10 -3.86
CA ASN A 150 -16.08 -8.33 -2.77
C ASN A 150 -15.06 -7.56 -1.92
N VAL A 151 -13.77 -7.90 -1.97
CA VAL A 151 -12.70 -7.24 -1.23
C VAL A 151 -12.43 -5.85 -1.83
N PRO A 152 -12.40 -4.78 -1.03
CA PRO A 152 -12.02 -3.46 -1.52
C PRO A 152 -10.54 -3.40 -1.88
N PHE A 153 -10.16 -2.45 -2.74
CA PHE A 153 -8.75 -2.31 -3.12
C PHE A 153 -8.23 -0.87 -3.05
N LEU A 154 -6.92 -0.75 -2.86
CA LEU A 154 -6.19 0.48 -3.09
C LEU A 154 -5.52 0.41 -4.46
N LEU A 155 -5.71 1.46 -5.25
CA LEU A 155 -5.02 1.61 -6.53
C LEU A 155 -3.56 1.98 -6.26
N SER A 156 -2.64 1.23 -6.86
CA SER A 156 -1.18 1.43 -6.77
C SER A 156 -0.55 1.45 -8.18
N GLY A 157 0.77 1.51 -8.25
CA GLY A 157 1.53 1.46 -9.51
C GLY A 157 1.70 2.80 -10.20
N GLY A 158 2.86 3.43 -10.00
CA GLY A 158 3.28 4.64 -10.69
C GLY A 158 2.43 5.88 -10.46
N LEU A 159 1.62 5.92 -9.39
CA LEU A 159 0.82 7.09 -9.04
C LEU A 159 1.73 8.29 -8.75
N ARG A 160 1.37 9.46 -9.30
CA ARG A 160 2.09 10.72 -9.15
C ARG A 160 1.13 11.91 -9.30
N PRO A 161 1.49 13.12 -8.83
CA PRO A 161 0.61 14.29 -8.86
C PRO A 161 0.01 14.59 -10.24
N ALA A 162 0.77 14.44 -11.30
CA ALA A 162 0.32 14.69 -12.68
C ALA A 162 -0.85 13.78 -13.14
N LEU A 163 -1.08 12.65 -12.45
CA LEU A 163 -2.19 11.73 -12.77
C LEU A 163 -3.50 12.09 -12.10
N LEU A 164 -3.53 13.10 -11.23
CA LEU A 164 -4.72 13.51 -10.50
C LEU A 164 -5.97 13.64 -11.38
N PRO A 165 -5.95 14.32 -12.55
CA PRO A 165 -7.13 14.43 -13.41
C PRO A 165 -7.64 13.09 -13.94
N ALA A 166 -6.75 12.11 -14.15
CA ALA A 166 -7.14 10.76 -14.57
C ALA A 166 -7.71 9.95 -13.40
N LEU A 167 -7.13 10.08 -12.21
CA LEU A 167 -7.60 9.41 -10.99
C LEU A 167 -8.98 9.89 -10.57
N LEU A 168 -9.28 11.18 -10.73
CA LEU A 168 -10.61 11.74 -10.46
C LEU A 168 -11.69 11.21 -11.42
N ARG A 169 -11.31 10.77 -12.61
CA ARG A 169 -12.24 10.14 -13.58
C ARG A 169 -12.32 8.62 -13.45
N PHE A 170 -11.40 8.01 -12.70
CA PHE A 170 -11.42 6.57 -12.51
C PHE A 170 -12.43 6.19 -11.42
N HIS A 171 -13.40 5.35 -11.78
CA HIS A 171 -14.43 4.87 -10.87
C HIS A 171 -14.50 3.36 -10.88
N HIS A 172 -14.55 2.78 -9.69
CA HIS A 172 -14.81 1.37 -9.49
C HIS A 172 -15.56 1.16 -8.16
N PRO A 173 -16.59 0.29 -8.07
CA PRO A 173 -17.39 0.12 -6.85
C PRO A 173 -16.58 -0.39 -5.65
N ARG A 174 -15.44 -1.05 -5.89
CA ARG A 174 -14.54 -1.57 -4.86
C ARG A 174 -13.29 -0.71 -4.62
N LEU A 175 -13.12 0.39 -5.33
CA LEU A 175 -12.04 1.34 -5.05
C LEU A 175 -12.23 1.91 -3.64
N ALA A 176 -11.27 1.65 -2.76
CA ALA A 176 -11.26 2.16 -1.40
C ALA A 176 -10.27 3.32 -1.21
N GLY A 177 -9.27 3.44 -2.08
CA GLY A 177 -8.27 4.48 -1.96
C GLY A 177 -7.03 4.27 -2.83
N TYR A 178 -5.92 4.85 -2.42
CA TYR A 178 -4.70 4.98 -3.21
C TYR A 178 -3.46 4.64 -2.39
N ASP A 179 -2.50 3.94 -3.00
CA ASP A 179 -1.18 3.64 -2.40
C ASP A 179 -0.09 4.45 -3.12
N LEU A 180 0.46 5.44 -2.44
CA LEU A 180 1.44 6.40 -2.95
C LEU A 180 2.85 5.93 -2.59
N ASN A 181 3.78 5.93 -3.55
CA ASN A 181 5.17 5.54 -3.30
C ASN A 181 6.14 6.38 -4.16
N SER A 182 6.83 5.78 -5.13
CA SER A 182 7.94 6.39 -5.88
C SER A 182 7.58 7.67 -6.63
N GLY A 183 6.35 7.81 -7.10
CA GLY A 183 5.90 9.01 -7.81
C GLY A 183 5.71 10.26 -6.93
N PHE A 184 5.87 10.09 -5.61
CA PHE A 184 5.83 11.15 -4.60
C PHE A 184 7.15 11.25 -3.82
N GLU A 185 8.27 10.88 -4.43
CA GLU A 185 9.60 10.93 -3.81
C GLU A 185 10.48 12.00 -4.45
N THR A 186 11.31 12.64 -3.61
CA THR A 186 12.44 13.46 -4.03
C THR A 186 13.73 12.63 -4.15
N ALA A 187 13.82 11.56 -3.35
CA ALA A 187 14.87 10.54 -3.40
C ALA A 187 14.27 9.22 -2.85
N PRO A 188 14.86 8.05 -3.14
CA PRO A 188 14.36 6.78 -2.59
C PRO A 188 14.17 6.81 -1.07
N ALA A 189 12.95 6.51 -0.61
CA ALA A 189 12.48 6.57 0.78
C ALA A 189 12.38 7.99 1.40
N ILE A 190 12.50 9.06 0.60
CA ILE A 190 12.23 10.44 1.02
C ILE A 190 11.06 10.98 0.21
N LYS A 191 9.92 11.13 0.86
CA LYS A 191 8.69 11.63 0.23
C LYS A 191 8.65 13.15 0.18
N ASP A 192 8.09 13.67 -0.91
CA ASP A 192 7.67 15.07 -1.01
C ASP A 192 6.34 15.24 -0.25
N ALA A 193 6.44 15.70 1.00
CA ALA A 193 5.29 15.86 1.89
C ALA A 193 4.30 16.92 1.35
N ASP A 194 4.77 17.96 0.66
CA ASP A 194 3.91 19.00 0.12
C ASP A 194 3.11 18.48 -1.09
N ALA A 195 3.76 17.70 -1.97
CA ALA A 195 3.08 17.03 -3.07
C ALA A 195 2.00 16.03 -2.56
N ILE A 196 2.31 15.27 -1.50
CA ILE A 196 1.35 14.35 -0.87
C ILE A 196 0.18 15.12 -0.27
N ARG A 197 0.44 16.19 0.49
CA ARG A 197 -0.59 17.01 1.14
C ARG A 197 -1.54 17.60 0.12
N SER A 198 -1.00 18.21 -0.96
CA SER A 198 -1.79 18.78 -2.06
C SER A 198 -2.68 17.71 -2.69
N PHE A 199 -2.08 16.58 -3.09
CA PHE A 199 -2.79 15.47 -3.71
C PHE A 199 -3.92 14.92 -2.83
N VAL A 200 -3.64 14.65 -1.55
CA VAL A 200 -4.64 14.12 -0.59
C VAL A 200 -5.78 15.13 -0.40
N THR A 201 -5.47 16.43 -0.31
CA THR A 201 -6.48 17.48 -0.15
C THR A 201 -7.39 17.57 -1.37
N GLU A 202 -6.82 17.62 -2.57
CA GLU A 202 -7.58 17.70 -3.82
C GLU A 202 -8.47 16.48 -4.03
N MET A 203 -7.95 15.27 -3.75
CA MET A 203 -8.73 14.03 -3.84
C MET A 203 -9.89 13.99 -2.81
N LYS A 204 -9.69 14.53 -1.60
CA LYS A 204 -10.75 14.58 -0.57
C LYS A 204 -11.85 15.61 -0.88
N VAL A 205 -11.50 16.68 -1.57
CA VAL A 205 -12.49 17.71 -1.97
C VAL A 205 -13.35 17.22 -3.13
N ALA A 206 -12.80 16.42 -4.03
CA ALA A 206 -13.48 15.94 -5.23
C ALA A 206 -14.37 14.71 -4.99
N ASN A 207 -14.21 13.97 -3.88
CA ASN A 207 -14.98 12.79 -3.47
C ASN A 207 -15.93 13.09 -2.31
#